data_f48b72cbc658f3ad29c00106a0427ee8
#
_entry.id   f48b72cbc658f3ad29c00106a0427ee8
#
_cell.length_a   1.000
_cell.length_b   1.000
_cell.length_c   1.000
_cell.angle_alpha   90.00
_cell.angle_beta   90.00
_cell.angle_gamma   90.00
#
_symmetry.space_group_name_H-M   'P 1'
#
loop_
_entity.id
_entity.type
_entity.pdbx_description
1 polymer ?
#
loop_
_entity_poly.entity_id
_entity_poly.type
_entity_poly.pdbx_seq_one_letter_code
_entity_poly.pdbx_strand_id
1 'polypeptide(L)'
;MKKITFISDTHGRHYKMTNDITGGDIIIHAGDVSNRGLISEIKDFMDWFGQLPYKHKIFIAGNHDFGFEDIRHSNEPGIEIPEGITYLEDDSVTIDGIKIYGSPWQPWFHDWAFNAHRGEAIAEKWKMIPDDVDILITHGPPHGILDKTERLMTVGCENLYKRVFEVKPKIHVFGHIHEGYGMREIDDVIFINASALDAHYLYSNKPIDLEFNK
;
A
#
# COMPACT_ATOMS: atom_id res chain seq x y z
N MET A 1 19.85 11.94 2.26
CA MET A 1 19.34 10.77 1.52
C MET A 1 18.69 9.84 2.53
N LYS A 2 17.50 9.34 2.26
CA LYS A 2 16.76 8.41 3.12
C LYS A 2 16.63 7.08 2.41
N LYS A 3 16.96 5.99 3.08
CA LYS A 3 16.68 4.65 2.57
C LYS A 3 15.24 4.28 2.87
N ILE A 4 14.44 4.04 1.84
CA ILE A 4 13.04 3.65 1.95
C ILE A 4 12.86 2.26 1.32
N THR A 5 12.21 1.37 2.07
CA THR A 5 11.88 0.03 1.62
C THR A 5 10.38 -0.08 1.38
N PHE A 6 9.99 -0.66 0.26
CA PHE A 6 8.59 -0.85 -0.16
C PHE A 6 8.25 -2.33 -0.22
N ILE A 7 7.13 -2.70 0.39
CA ILE A 7 6.55 -4.04 0.40
C ILE A 7 5.02 -3.94 0.32
N SER A 8 4.35 -4.99 -0.09
CA SER A 8 2.88 -5.12 -0.14
C SER A 8 2.46 -6.58 -0.19
N ASP A 9 1.16 -6.86 0.00
CA ASP A 9 0.52 -8.16 -0.26
C ASP A 9 1.23 -9.32 0.43
N THR A 10 1.45 -9.19 1.73
CA THR A 10 2.09 -10.25 2.53
C THR A 10 1.14 -11.34 2.97
N HIS A 11 -0.19 -11.07 3.03
CA HIS A 11 -1.27 -12.02 3.33
C HIS A 11 -0.92 -12.99 4.48
N GLY A 12 -0.41 -12.44 5.62
CA GLY A 12 0.01 -13.22 6.78
C GLY A 12 1.27 -14.07 6.58
N ARG A 13 2.00 -13.89 5.45
CA ARG A 13 3.26 -14.62 5.15
C ARG A 13 4.50 -13.76 5.30
N HIS A 14 4.39 -12.62 5.98
CA HIS A 14 5.44 -11.62 6.17
C HIS A 14 6.74 -12.19 6.76
N TYR A 15 6.68 -13.23 7.61
CA TYR A 15 7.89 -13.88 8.15
C TYR A 15 8.83 -14.45 7.09
N LYS A 16 8.31 -14.80 5.90
CA LYS A 16 9.13 -15.36 4.82
C LYS A 16 10.12 -14.36 4.24
N MET A 17 9.80 -13.06 4.34
CA MET A 17 10.66 -12.00 3.81
C MET A 17 11.64 -11.43 4.85
N THR A 18 11.59 -11.87 6.12
CA THR A 18 12.40 -11.28 7.20
C THR A 18 13.91 -11.25 6.87
N ASN A 19 14.43 -12.29 6.23
CA ASN A 19 15.86 -12.36 5.86
C ASN A 19 16.22 -11.46 4.67
N ASP A 20 15.25 -10.96 3.92
CA ASP A 20 15.46 -10.04 2.80
C ASP A 20 15.30 -8.57 3.24
N ILE A 21 14.85 -8.33 4.48
CA ILE A 21 14.73 -7.00 5.08
C ILE A 21 16.10 -6.52 5.56
N THR A 22 16.57 -5.44 4.98
CA THR A 22 17.94 -4.92 5.23
C THR A 22 18.01 -3.79 6.23
N GLY A 23 16.85 -3.25 6.66
CA GLY A 23 16.77 -2.06 7.53
C GLY A 23 17.01 -0.75 6.78
N GLY A 24 16.64 0.36 7.42
CA GLY A 24 16.73 1.69 6.82
C GLY A 24 16.00 2.77 7.61
N ASP A 25 15.69 3.89 6.95
CA ASP A 25 14.98 4.99 7.59
C ASP A 25 13.47 4.72 7.64
N ILE A 26 12.87 4.31 6.52
CA ILE A 26 11.42 4.14 6.38
C ILE A 26 11.13 2.78 5.73
N ILE A 27 10.13 2.08 6.23
CA ILE A 27 9.50 0.96 5.51
C ILE A 27 8.03 1.28 5.29
N ILE A 28 7.54 1.00 4.07
CA ILE A 28 6.16 1.22 3.65
C ILE A 28 5.55 -0.10 3.20
N HIS A 29 4.38 -0.44 3.77
CA HIS A 29 3.58 -1.59 3.33
C HIS A 29 2.28 -1.09 2.68
N ALA A 30 2.05 -1.45 1.42
CA ALA A 30 0.95 -0.92 0.60
C ALA A 30 -0.34 -1.77 0.63
N GLY A 31 -0.64 -2.40 1.77
CA GLY A 31 -1.90 -3.11 2.00
C GLY A 31 -1.85 -4.62 1.81
N ASP A 32 -2.94 -5.29 2.15
CA ASP A 32 -3.08 -6.74 2.22
C ASP A 32 -2.05 -7.37 3.19
N VAL A 33 -2.06 -6.84 4.43
CA VAL A 33 -1.22 -7.33 5.53
C VAL A 33 -1.70 -8.69 6.01
N SER A 34 -3.01 -8.94 5.97
CA SER A 34 -3.69 -10.15 6.41
C SER A 34 -4.26 -10.97 5.26
N ASN A 35 -4.71 -12.18 5.54
CA ASN A 35 -5.38 -13.02 4.55
C ASN A 35 -6.91 -12.81 4.53
N ARG A 36 -7.50 -12.52 5.70
CA ARG A 36 -8.96 -12.33 5.86
C ARG A 36 -9.34 -11.18 6.80
N GLY A 37 -8.40 -10.37 7.23
CA GLY A 37 -8.66 -9.24 8.12
C GLY A 37 -9.00 -9.64 9.56
N LEU A 38 -8.71 -10.87 9.98
CA LEU A 38 -8.92 -11.27 11.37
C LEU A 38 -8.01 -10.44 12.29
N ILE A 39 -8.53 -10.01 13.44
CA ILE A 39 -7.77 -9.22 14.41
C ILE A 39 -6.46 -9.93 14.82
N SER A 40 -6.47 -11.27 14.90
CA SER A 40 -5.26 -12.06 15.19
C SER A 40 -4.21 -11.98 14.08
N GLU A 41 -4.62 -11.97 12.80
CA GLU A 41 -3.72 -11.83 11.66
C GLU A 41 -3.09 -10.44 11.62
N ILE A 42 -3.91 -9.41 11.88
CA ILE A 42 -3.47 -8.01 11.93
C ILE A 42 -2.48 -7.79 13.08
N LYS A 43 -2.77 -8.33 14.27
CA LYS A 43 -1.84 -8.25 15.41
C LYS A 43 -0.52 -8.96 15.13
N ASP A 44 -0.56 -10.16 14.55
CA ASP A 44 0.63 -10.93 14.15
C ASP A 44 1.50 -10.13 13.16
N PHE A 45 0.87 -9.49 12.17
CA PHE A 45 1.58 -8.57 11.26
C PHE A 45 2.20 -7.38 12.01
N MET A 46 1.45 -6.69 12.87
CA MET A 46 1.95 -5.52 13.61
C MET A 46 3.10 -5.90 14.54
N ASP A 47 3.04 -7.06 15.21
CA ASP A 47 4.10 -7.57 16.06
C ASP A 47 5.40 -7.82 15.27
N TRP A 48 5.29 -8.43 14.09
CA TRP A 48 6.43 -8.60 13.18
C TRP A 48 6.93 -7.25 12.64
N PHE A 49 6.03 -6.42 12.13
CA PHE A 49 6.37 -5.16 11.49
C PHE A 49 7.03 -4.19 12.46
N GLY A 50 6.55 -4.16 13.72
CA GLY A 50 7.11 -3.36 14.79
C GLY A 50 8.57 -3.69 15.14
N GLN A 51 8.97 -4.96 14.98
CA GLN A 51 10.34 -5.43 15.26
C GLN A 51 11.33 -5.16 14.12
N LEU A 52 10.87 -4.74 12.94
CA LEU A 52 11.76 -4.50 11.82
C LEU A 52 12.71 -3.34 12.07
N PRO A 53 13.97 -3.39 11.60
CA PRO A 53 15.01 -2.42 11.91
C PRO A 53 14.88 -1.12 11.08
N TYR A 54 13.71 -0.47 11.16
CA TYR A 54 13.44 0.82 10.55
C TYR A 54 13.03 1.85 11.60
N LYS A 55 13.42 3.09 11.37
CA LYS A 55 13.05 4.21 12.23
C LYS A 55 11.56 4.53 12.15
N HIS A 56 11.00 4.48 10.94
CA HIS A 56 9.58 4.73 10.68
C HIS A 56 8.98 3.58 9.91
N LYS A 57 7.81 3.13 10.36
CA LYS A 57 7.09 1.98 9.81
C LYS A 57 5.67 2.45 9.47
N ILE A 58 5.32 2.44 8.19
CA ILE A 58 4.07 2.99 7.68
C ILE A 58 3.35 1.90 6.91
N PHE A 59 2.05 1.77 7.12
CA PHE A 59 1.24 0.87 6.31
C PHE A 59 -0.16 1.43 6.05
N ILE A 60 -0.80 0.90 5.03
CA ILE A 60 -2.23 1.04 4.74
C ILE A 60 -2.88 -0.35 4.79
N ALA A 61 -4.21 -0.39 4.87
CA ALA A 61 -4.97 -1.60 4.61
C ALA A 61 -5.09 -1.89 3.12
N GLY A 62 -5.50 -3.12 2.77
CA GLY A 62 -5.92 -3.52 1.43
C GLY A 62 -7.27 -4.22 1.45
N ASN A 63 -7.66 -4.82 0.33
CA ASN A 63 -8.99 -5.43 0.23
C ASN A 63 -9.17 -6.71 1.08
N HIS A 64 -8.11 -7.38 1.50
CA HIS A 64 -8.18 -8.50 2.42
C HIS A 64 -8.28 -8.08 3.90
N ASP A 65 -8.05 -6.81 4.22
CA ASP A 65 -7.91 -6.32 5.59
C ASP A 65 -9.26 -5.83 6.17
N PHE A 66 -10.28 -6.69 6.12
CA PHE A 66 -11.66 -6.40 6.56
C PHE A 66 -11.73 -5.83 7.99
N GLY A 67 -10.86 -6.27 8.88
CA GLY A 67 -10.87 -5.80 10.27
C GLY A 67 -10.73 -4.28 10.41
N PHE A 68 -10.07 -3.60 9.47
CA PHE A 68 -9.99 -2.14 9.46
C PHE A 68 -11.27 -1.48 8.93
N GLU A 69 -11.98 -2.09 7.98
CA GLU A 69 -13.25 -1.58 7.46
C GLU A 69 -14.41 -1.86 8.41
N ASP A 70 -14.50 -3.08 8.95
CA ASP A 70 -15.59 -3.52 9.84
C ASP A 70 -15.66 -2.67 11.12
N ILE A 71 -14.51 -2.30 11.68
CA ILE A 71 -14.45 -1.45 12.89
C ILE A 71 -15.10 -0.10 12.68
N ARG A 72 -15.00 0.51 11.49
CA ARG A 72 -15.68 1.78 11.18
C ARG A 72 -17.19 1.68 11.24
N HIS A 73 -17.73 0.49 11.04
CA HIS A 73 -19.17 0.20 11.02
C HIS A 73 -19.67 -0.49 12.29
N SER A 74 -18.79 -0.79 13.24
CA SER A 74 -19.09 -1.46 14.50
C SER A 74 -18.97 -0.51 15.70
N ASN A 75 -19.58 -0.90 16.82
CA ASN A 75 -19.36 -0.26 18.12
C ASN A 75 -18.20 -0.93 18.90
N GLU A 76 -17.45 -1.80 18.24
CA GLU A 76 -16.30 -2.50 18.85
C GLU A 76 -15.11 -1.53 19.01
N PRO A 77 -14.24 -1.74 19.99
CA PRO A 77 -13.01 -0.97 20.12
C PRO A 77 -12.16 -1.14 18.86
N GLY A 78 -11.63 -0.04 18.32
CA GLY A 78 -10.77 -0.03 17.15
C GLY A 78 -9.54 -0.92 17.31
N ILE A 79 -8.87 -1.22 16.19
CA ILE A 79 -7.55 -1.87 16.22
C ILE A 79 -6.56 -0.87 16.81
N GLU A 80 -5.97 -1.22 17.94
CA GLU A 80 -4.90 -0.42 18.55
C GLU A 80 -3.62 -0.57 17.71
N ILE A 81 -3.14 0.56 17.17
CA ILE A 81 -1.88 0.60 16.44
C ILE A 81 -0.74 0.82 17.43
N PRO A 82 0.25 -0.11 17.52
CA PRO A 82 1.36 0.02 18.44
C PRO A 82 2.21 1.27 18.20
N GLU A 83 2.81 1.80 19.26
CA GLU A 83 3.78 2.90 19.16
C GLU A 83 4.92 2.55 18.18
N GLY A 84 5.32 3.50 17.35
CA GLY A 84 6.36 3.32 16.33
C GLY A 84 5.85 2.77 15.00
N ILE A 85 4.55 2.46 14.89
CA ILE A 85 3.88 2.11 13.63
C ILE A 85 2.88 3.21 13.28
N THR A 86 2.79 3.57 12.02
CA THR A 86 1.82 4.54 11.49
C THR A 86 0.89 3.82 10.51
N TYR A 87 -0.41 3.81 10.81
CA TYR A 87 -1.46 3.40 9.89
C TYR A 87 -2.03 4.64 9.20
N LEU A 88 -2.18 4.59 7.88
CA LEU A 88 -2.80 5.66 7.09
C LEU A 88 -4.06 5.14 6.39
N GLU A 89 -5.15 5.91 6.54
CA GLU A 89 -6.40 5.69 5.84
C GLU A 89 -6.99 7.04 5.43
N ASP A 90 -6.85 7.38 4.15
CA ASP A 90 -7.20 8.69 3.61
C ASP A 90 -6.55 9.84 4.40
N ASP A 91 -5.32 9.62 4.87
CA ASP A 91 -4.57 10.53 5.73
C ASP A 91 -3.09 10.62 5.33
N SER A 92 -2.38 11.59 5.93
CA SER A 92 -0.96 11.83 5.65
C SER A 92 -0.12 11.97 6.90
N VAL A 93 1.14 11.59 6.79
CA VAL A 93 2.20 11.86 7.78
C VAL A 93 3.37 12.59 7.12
N THR A 94 4.02 13.47 7.85
CA THR A 94 5.26 14.12 7.39
C THR A 94 6.44 13.64 8.23
N ILE A 95 7.41 13.00 7.58
CA ILE A 95 8.61 12.45 8.19
C ILE A 95 9.84 13.13 7.59
N ASP A 96 10.60 13.84 8.40
CA ASP A 96 11.80 14.57 7.97
C ASP A 96 11.56 15.46 6.73
N GLY A 97 10.38 16.08 6.67
CA GLY A 97 9.95 16.94 5.56
C GLY A 97 9.32 16.18 4.38
N ILE A 98 9.35 14.87 4.33
CA ILE A 98 8.70 14.02 3.29
C ILE A 98 7.24 13.84 3.65
N LYS A 99 6.32 14.32 2.81
CA LYS A 99 4.87 14.12 2.98
C LYS A 99 4.44 12.82 2.32
N ILE A 100 3.91 11.92 3.12
CA ILE A 100 3.45 10.59 2.71
C ILE A 100 1.95 10.51 2.93
N TYR A 101 1.17 10.18 1.90
CA TYR A 101 -0.28 9.99 1.98
C TYR A 101 -0.63 8.54 1.69
N GLY A 102 -1.58 7.99 2.45
CA GLY A 102 -2.03 6.60 2.31
C GLY A 102 -3.53 6.47 2.14
N SER A 103 -3.97 5.61 1.22
CA SER A 103 -5.38 5.32 0.95
C SER A 103 -5.58 3.85 0.55
N PRO A 104 -6.48 3.11 1.24
CA PRO A 104 -6.68 1.68 1.00
C PRO A 104 -7.62 1.35 -0.16
N TRP A 105 -8.33 2.34 -0.71
CA TRP A 105 -9.40 2.13 -1.68
C TRP A 105 -8.91 1.54 -3.01
N GLN A 106 -9.76 0.68 -3.60
CA GLN A 106 -9.61 0.16 -4.97
C GLN A 106 -10.97 0.10 -5.68
N PRO A 107 -10.96 0.01 -7.03
CA PRO A 107 -12.18 -0.22 -7.81
C PRO A 107 -12.90 -1.49 -7.34
N TRP A 108 -14.22 -1.40 -7.21
CA TRP A 108 -15.06 -2.50 -6.77
C TRP A 108 -14.77 -3.78 -7.54
N PHE A 109 -14.47 -4.83 -6.77
CA PHE A 109 -14.23 -6.19 -7.25
C PHE A 109 -14.74 -7.17 -6.20
N HIS A 110 -15.86 -7.85 -6.48
CA HIS A 110 -16.57 -8.66 -5.49
C HIS A 110 -16.89 -7.87 -4.20
N ASP A 111 -17.26 -8.56 -3.13
CA ASP A 111 -17.56 -7.96 -1.82
C ASP A 111 -16.32 -7.98 -0.91
N TRP A 112 -15.21 -7.41 -1.40
CA TRP A 112 -13.98 -7.22 -0.64
C TRP A 112 -14.00 -5.89 0.13
N ALA A 113 -13.10 -5.74 1.11
CA ALA A 113 -12.98 -4.50 1.87
C ALA A 113 -12.48 -3.34 0.99
N PHE A 114 -12.75 -2.11 1.42
CA PHE A 114 -12.31 -0.85 0.79
C PHE A 114 -12.67 -0.72 -0.70
N ASN A 115 -13.79 -1.30 -1.09
CA ASN A 115 -14.32 -1.21 -2.44
C ASN A 115 -15.04 0.12 -2.70
N ALA A 116 -14.76 0.74 -3.85
CA ALA A 116 -15.53 1.88 -4.36
C ALA A 116 -15.85 1.69 -5.85
N HIS A 117 -17.10 1.98 -6.25
CA HIS A 117 -17.48 1.87 -7.65
C HIS A 117 -16.66 2.81 -8.53
N ARG A 118 -16.24 2.31 -9.71
CA ARG A 118 -15.56 3.13 -10.73
C ARG A 118 -16.39 4.37 -11.08
N GLY A 119 -15.76 5.43 -11.51
CA GLY A 119 -16.40 6.71 -11.80
C GLY A 119 -16.39 7.64 -10.60
N GLU A 120 -17.53 8.27 -10.29
CA GLU A 120 -17.61 9.34 -9.29
C GLU A 120 -17.27 8.87 -7.86
N ALA A 121 -17.77 7.71 -7.45
CA ALA A 121 -17.58 7.21 -6.08
C ALA A 121 -16.10 7.06 -5.71
N ILE A 122 -15.30 6.42 -6.58
CA ILE A 122 -13.86 6.28 -6.32
C ILE A 122 -13.09 7.58 -6.59
N ALA A 123 -13.57 8.43 -7.50
CA ALA A 123 -12.96 9.73 -7.77
C ALA A 123 -13.01 10.65 -6.54
N GLU A 124 -14.07 10.59 -5.73
CA GLU A 124 -14.16 11.35 -4.47
C GLU A 124 -13.06 10.93 -3.48
N LYS A 125 -12.66 9.64 -3.45
CA LYS A 125 -11.54 9.17 -2.65
C LYS A 125 -10.23 9.78 -3.13
N TRP A 126 -10.00 9.78 -4.43
CA TRP A 126 -8.77 10.32 -5.00
C TRP A 126 -8.65 11.85 -4.89
N LYS A 127 -9.76 12.58 -4.79
CA LYS A 127 -9.74 14.04 -4.51
C LYS A 127 -9.17 14.38 -3.14
N MET A 128 -9.18 13.44 -2.19
CA MET A 128 -8.62 13.63 -0.86
C MET A 128 -7.08 13.62 -0.86
N ILE A 129 -6.44 13.10 -1.92
CA ILE A 129 -4.97 13.09 -2.06
C ILE A 129 -4.48 14.54 -2.12
N PRO A 130 -3.57 14.99 -1.22
CA PRO A 130 -3.03 16.35 -1.24
C PRO A 130 -2.21 16.64 -2.49
N ASP A 131 -2.21 17.89 -2.97
CA ASP A 131 -1.44 18.29 -4.16
C ASP A 131 0.08 18.33 -3.91
N ASP A 132 0.51 18.38 -2.65
CA ASP A 132 1.91 18.51 -2.22
C ASP A 132 2.49 17.19 -1.65
N VAL A 133 1.89 16.03 -1.99
CA VAL A 133 2.37 14.74 -1.54
C VAL A 133 3.67 14.34 -2.26
N ASP A 134 4.67 13.89 -1.50
CA ASP A 134 5.95 13.39 -2.04
C ASP A 134 5.86 11.89 -2.38
N ILE A 135 5.24 11.10 -1.47
CA ILE A 135 5.06 9.65 -1.62
C ILE A 135 3.57 9.33 -1.45
N LEU A 136 2.97 8.78 -2.49
CA LEU A 136 1.60 8.29 -2.49
C LEU A 136 1.60 6.78 -2.29
N ILE A 137 0.77 6.30 -1.36
CA ILE A 137 0.52 4.88 -1.12
C ILE A 137 -0.95 4.61 -1.44
N THR A 138 -1.23 3.73 -2.40
CA THR A 138 -2.58 3.18 -2.62
C THR A 138 -2.51 1.66 -2.62
N HIS A 139 -3.61 0.96 -2.28
CA HIS A 139 -3.55 -0.48 -2.37
C HIS A 139 -3.56 -0.95 -3.82
N GLY A 140 -4.52 -0.50 -4.63
CA GLY A 140 -4.60 -0.85 -6.05
C GLY A 140 -3.79 0.08 -6.97
N PRO A 141 -3.37 -0.42 -8.16
CA PRO A 141 -2.61 0.34 -9.15
C PRO A 141 -3.45 1.38 -9.91
N PRO A 142 -2.81 2.43 -10.48
CA PRO A 142 -3.41 3.25 -11.52
C PRO A 142 -3.51 2.47 -12.83
N HIS A 143 -4.51 2.81 -13.67
CA HIS A 143 -4.76 2.10 -14.93
C HIS A 143 -3.57 2.16 -15.89
N GLY A 144 -3.19 1.00 -16.43
CA GLY A 144 -2.13 0.86 -17.44
C GLY A 144 -0.70 0.86 -16.88
N ILE A 145 -0.54 0.89 -15.55
CA ILE A 145 0.79 0.93 -14.91
C ILE A 145 0.92 -0.22 -13.91
N LEU A 146 1.72 -1.24 -14.26
CA LEU A 146 1.99 -2.42 -13.42
C LEU A 146 0.70 -3.10 -12.90
N ASP A 147 -0.34 -3.13 -13.74
CA ASP A 147 -1.70 -3.54 -13.39
C ASP A 147 -2.25 -4.68 -14.27
N LYS A 148 -1.36 -5.38 -14.98
CA LYS A 148 -1.76 -6.51 -15.86
C LYS A 148 -1.83 -7.80 -15.09
N THR A 149 -2.99 -8.47 -15.20
CA THR A 149 -3.20 -9.82 -14.68
C THR A 149 -2.59 -10.89 -15.61
N GLU A 150 -2.52 -12.14 -15.15
CA GLU A 150 -2.11 -13.30 -16.01
C GLU A 150 -2.93 -13.42 -17.29
N ARG A 151 -4.19 -12.96 -17.28
CA ARG A 151 -5.06 -12.91 -18.46
C ARG A 151 -4.80 -11.69 -19.35
N LEU A 152 -3.72 -10.96 -19.10
CA LEU A 152 -3.33 -9.74 -19.80
C LEU A 152 -4.38 -8.61 -19.74
N MET A 153 -5.30 -8.66 -18.79
CA MET A 153 -6.27 -7.58 -18.55
C MET A 153 -5.62 -6.47 -17.75
N THR A 154 -5.87 -5.24 -18.17
CA THR A 154 -5.51 -4.02 -17.45
C THR A 154 -6.63 -3.68 -16.48
N VAL A 155 -6.38 -3.75 -15.18
CA VAL A 155 -7.44 -3.69 -14.15
C VAL A 155 -7.33 -2.51 -13.19
N GLY A 156 -6.28 -1.72 -13.30
CA GLY A 156 -6.06 -0.53 -12.47
C GLY A 156 -7.16 0.54 -12.58
N CYS A 157 -7.07 1.57 -11.78
CA CYS A 157 -8.08 2.63 -11.65
C CYS A 157 -7.79 3.83 -12.57
N GLU A 158 -8.71 4.14 -13.48
CA GLU A 158 -8.61 5.26 -14.42
C GLU A 158 -8.66 6.63 -13.72
N ASN A 159 -9.47 6.73 -12.65
CA ASN A 159 -9.56 7.97 -11.88
C ASN A 159 -8.29 8.21 -11.05
N LEU A 160 -7.69 7.14 -10.50
CA LEU A 160 -6.39 7.23 -9.82
C LEU A 160 -5.29 7.65 -10.79
N TYR A 161 -5.26 7.05 -12.00
CA TYR A 161 -4.33 7.46 -13.05
C TYR A 161 -4.36 8.97 -13.30
N LYS A 162 -5.55 9.54 -13.49
CA LYS A 162 -5.73 10.98 -13.69
C LYS A 162 -5.18 11.78 -12.52
N ARG A 163 -5.57 11.40 -11.27
CA ARG A 163 -5.17 12.13 -10.08
C ARG A 163 -3.66 12.09 -9.83
N VAL A 164 -3.02 10.95 -10.06
CA VAL A 164 -1.56 10.82 -9.91
C VAL A 164 -0.81 11.76 -10.85
N PHE A 165 -1.25 11.90 -12.11
CA PHE A 165 -0.62 12.82 -13.07
C PHE A 165 -0.99 14.30 -12.87
N GLU A 166 -2.04 14.61 -12.11
CA GLU A 166 -2.32 15.96 -11.61
C GLU A 166 -1.37 16.33 -10.46
N VAL A 167 -1.24 15.43 -9.47
CA VAL A 167 -0.45 15.64 -8.24
C VAL A 167 1.04 15.48 -8.48
N LYS A 168 1.44 14.50 -9.30
CA LYS A 168 2.84 14.13 -9.61
C LYS A 168 3.69 13.89 -8.36
N PRO A 169 3.33 12.91 -7.52
CA PRO A 169 4.20 12.51 -6.42
C PRO A 169 5.54 12.03 -6.96
N LYS A 170 6.62 12.11 -6.19
CA LYS A 170 7.91 11.53 -6.60
C LYS A 170 7.84 10.01 -6.69
N ILE A 171 7.09 9.38 -5.78
CA ILE A 171 6.89 7.93 -5.73
C ILE A 171 5.40 7.64 -5.55
N HIS A 172 4.87 6.70 -6.33
CA HIS A 172 3.58 6.08 -6.11
C HIS A 172 3.77 4.57 -5.91
N VAL A 173 3.57 4.09 -4.69
CA VAL A 173 3.67 2.67 -4.34
C VAL A 173 2.29 2.05 -4.16
N PHE A 174 2.14 0.82 -4.62
CA PHE A 174 0.93 0.02 -4.56
C PHE A 174 1.25 -1.48 -4.62
N GLY A 175 0.21 -2.32 -4.56
CA GLY A 175 0.26 -3.76 -4.70
C GLY A 175 -0.94 -4.31 -5.46
N HIS A 176 -1.70 -5.23 -4.82
CA HIS A 176 -2.98 -5.80 -5.26
C HIS A 176 -2.89 -6.69 -6.51
N ILE A 177 -2.22 -6.25 -7.56
CA ILE A 177 -2.00 -7.04 -8.78
C ILE A 177 -0.61 -7.68 -8.69
N HIS A 178 -0.55 -8.88 -8.14
CA HIS A 178 0.68 -9.57 -7.83
C HIS A 178 1.59 -9.75 -9.04
N GLU A 179 1.01 -10.00 -10.21
CA GLU A 179 1.73 -10.15 -11.48
C GLU A 179 2.41 -8.87 -11.96
N GLY A 180 1.99 -7.73 -11.40
CA GLY A 180 2.53 -6.42 -11.73
C GLY A 180 3.80 -6.04 -11.00
N TYR A 181 4.33 -6.89 -10.09
CA TYR A 181 5.52 -6.57 -9.30
C TYR A 181 6.65 -5.97 -10.12
N GLY A 182 7.22 -4.88 -9.60
CA GLY A 182 8.35 -4.18 -10.20
C GLY A 182 8.24 -2.66 -10.13
N MET A 183 9.12 -1.99 -10.90
CA MET A 183 9.19 -0.53 -10.95
C MET A 183 9.09 -0.01 -12.38
N ARG A 184 8.52 1.19 -12.52
CA ARG A 184 8.48 1.93 -13.78
C ARG A 184 8.48 3.43 -13.51
N GLU A 185 9.30 4.19 -14.23
CA GLU A 185 9.30 5.65 -14.20
C GLU A 185 8.53 6.20 -15.40
N ILE A 186 7.61 7.15 -15.17
CA ILE A 186 6.82 7.82 -16.20
C ILE A 186 6.62 9.28 -15.75
N ASP A 187 7.00 10.26 -16.58
CA ASP A 187 6.81 11.68 -16.34
C ASP A 187 7.31 12.15 -14.95
N ASP A 188 8.52 11.71 -14.57
CA ASP A 188 9.21 11.98 -13.30
C ASP A 188 8.52 11.38 -12.05
N VAL A 189 7.57 10.47 -12.24
CA VAL A 189 6.95 9.68 -11.15
C VAL A 189 7.48 8.25 -11.18
N ILE A 190 8.01 7.77 -10.07
CA ILE A 190 8.42 6.37 -9.89
C ILE A 190 7.22 5.59 -9.39
N PHE A 191 6.70 4.69 -10.22
CA PHE A 191 5.64 3.74 -9.86
C PHE A 191 6.25 2.43 -9.38
N ILE A 192 5.75 1.92 -8.26
CA ILE A 192 6.24 0.70 -7.62
C ILE A 192 5.04 -0.20 -7.31
N ASN A 193 4.97 -1.36 -7.95
CA ASN A 193 4.15 -2.45 -7.46
C ASN A 193 5.03 -3.32 -6.57
N ALA A 194 4.77 -3.30 -5.26
CA ALA A 194 5.62 -3.92 -4.24
C ALA A 194 5.08 -5.27 -3.73
N SER A 195 4.17 -5.93 -4.48
CA SER A 195 3.57 -7.21 -4.09
C SER A 195 4.61 -8.27 -3.81
N ALA A 196 4.68 -8.75 -2.56
CA ALA A 196 5.68 -9.72 -2.10
C ALA A 196 5.40 -11.15 -2.60
N LEU A 197 4.12 -11.46 -2.82
CA LEU A 197 3.68 -12.77 -3.29
C LEU A 197 3.42 -12.73 -4.81
N ASP A 198 3.57 -13.89 -5.46
CA ASP A 198 3.16 -14.08 -6.84
C ASP A 198 1.65 -14.40 -6.96
N ALA A 199 1.15 -14.61 -8.19
CA ALA A 199 -0.24 -14.95 -8.46
C ALA A 199 -0.72 -16.26 -7.80
N HIS A 200 0.20 -17.10 -7.35
CA HIS A 200 -0.10 -18.34 -6.60
C HIS A 200 0.04 -18.15 -5.08
N TYR A 201 0.17 -16.90 -4.61
CA TYR A 201 0.39 -16.56 -3.21
C TYR A 201 1.67 -17.18 -2.62
N LEU A 202 2.69 -17.38 -3.44
CA LEU A 202 4.02 -17.82 -2.98
C LEU A 202 4.94 -16.60 -2.84
N TYR A 203 5.73 -16.56 -1.76
CA TYR A 203 6.75 -15.52 -1.61
C TYR A 203 7.84 -15.70 -2.69
N SER A 204 7.90 -14.77 -3.61
CA SER A 204 8.82 -14.80 -4.75
C SER A 204 9.48 -13.45 -5.02
N ASN A 205 8.87 -12.36 -4.58
CA ASN A 205 9.29 -11.01 -4.89
C ASN A 205 9.95 -10.37 -3.66
N LYS A 206 11.13 -9.80 -3.84
CA LYS A 206 11.90 -9.19 -2.75
C LYS A 206 11.42 -7.76 -2.44
N PRO A 207 11.66 -7.26 -1.21
CA PRO A 207 11.47 -5.85 -0.89
C PRO A 207 12.21 -4.96 -1.90
N ILE A 208 11.61 -3.82 -2.26
CA ILE A 208 12.20 -2.85 -3.17
C ILE A 208 12.78 -1.71 -2.34
N ASP A 209 14.09 -1.50 -2.44
CA ASP A 209 14.81 -0.44 -1.73
C ASP A 209 15.11 0.73 -2.68
N LEU A 210 14.83 1.96 -2.23
CA LEU A 210 15.24 3.19 -2.92
C LEU A 210 15.91 4.19 -1.97
N GLU A 211 16.85 4.95 -2.52
CA GLU A 211 17.39 6.13 -1.88
C GLU A 211 16.59 7.36 -2.30
N PHE A 212 15.97 8.04 -1.35
CA PHE A 212 15.12 9.19 -1.58
C PHE A 212 15.76 10.49 -1.10
N ASN A 213 15.76 11.50 -1.97
CA ASN A 213 16.10 12.88 -1.66
C ASN A 213 14.90 13.77 -1.95
N LYS A 214 14.50 14.56 -0.97
CA LYS A 214 13.57 15.66 -1.17
C LYS A 214 14.30 16.90 -1.64
#